data_96bece0a684bca8e41d88858f83c1bb5
#
_entry.id   96bece0a684bca8e41d88858f83c1bb5
#
_cell.length_a   1.000
_cell.length_b   1.000
_cell.length_c   1.000
_cell.angle_alpha   90.00
_cell.angle_beta   90.00
_cell.angle_gamma   90.00
#
_symmetry.space_group_name_H-M   'P 1'
#
loop_
_entity.id
_entity.type
_entity.pdbx_description
1 polymer ?
#
loop_
_entity_poly.entity_id
_entity_poly.type
_entity_poly.pdbx_seq_one_letter_code
_entity_poly.pdbx_strand_id
1 'polypeptide(L)'
;MDISLFNSDRVCRGEIQISGSKSEFNRLLILKAFINDLKIENISNSDDSVLLDKALKSNESIINIGHAGTAMRFLTAYYATQVGKEIILTGSKRMQERPVGILVDALKKIGADINYIGKIGFPPLKIRGKNLISNNISLPANVSSQFITAILLIAPFLKNGIKLKLVDKITSFPYLKMTISLLKKIGVKVKFEKNTINVKELKTNKQIKNIIVESDWSSASYLYSCVALSIDAELKIKSFSNKSLQGDSIVSKIYEKLGVITIYESKQIVLIKKKNFNLPNSLECNLIDSPDIAQTIAVTCFGLGVKCD
;
A
#
# COMPACT_ATOMS: atom_id res chain seq x y z
N MET A 1 17.69 -22.13 6.56
CA MET A 1 16.66 -23.15 6.24
C MET A 1 16.67 -23.30 4.74
N ASP A 2 17.07 -24.47 4.25
CA ASP A 2 17.06 -24.74 2.82
C ASP A 2 15.71 -25.36 2.48
N ILE A 3 15.03 -24.81 1.47
CA ILE A 3 13.74 -25.29 1.01
C ILE A 3 13.92 -25.78 -0.43
N SER A 4 13.64 -27.05 -0.67
CA SER A 4 13.56 -27.60 -2.02
C SER A 4 12.08 -27.68 -2.44
N LEU A 5 11.75 -27.01 -3.54
CA LEU A 5 10.43 -27.10 -4.15
C LEU A 5 10.49 -28.01 -5.36
N PHE A 6 9.58 -28.96 -5.43
CA PHE A 6 9.51 -29.92 -6.51
C PHE A 6 8.06 -30.08 -7.00
N ASN A 7 7.84 -29.94 -8.29
CA ASN A 7 6.54 -30.18 -8.93
C ASN A 7 6.77 -30.96 -10.25
N SER A 8 6.78 -32.29 -10.15
CA SER A 8 7.01 -33.20 -11.29
C SER A 8 5.90 -33.13 -12.32
N ASP A 9 4.65 -32.98 -11.86
CA ASP A 9 3.47 -33.18 -12.71
C ASP A 9 3.08 -31.87 -13.44
N ARG A 10 3.68 -30.75 -13.07
CA ARG A 10 3.35 -29.41 -13.58
C ARG A 10 1.84 -29.11 -13.54
N VAL A 11 1.15 -29.66 -12.54
CA VAL A 11 -0.26 -29.44 -12.27
C VAL A 11 -0.41 -28.56 -11.02
N CYS A 12 -1.30 -27.57 -11.07
CA CYS A 12 -1.51 -26.65 -9.99
C CYS A 12 -3.00 -26.54 -9.66
N ARG A 13 -3.46 -27.27 -8.62
CA ARG A 13 -4.86 -27.32 -8.22
C ARG A 13 -5.03 -27.16 -6.73
N GLY A 14 -6.10 -26.48 -6.31
CA GLY A 14 -6.43 -26.35 -4.90
C GLY A 14 -7.13 -25.05 -4.54
N GLU A 15 -7.21 -24.81 -3.23
CA GLU A 15 -7.78 -23.60 -2.65
C GLU A 15 -6.75 -22.98 -1.71
N ILE A 16 -6.52 -21.68 -1.85
CA ILE A 16 -5.51 -20.94 -1.10
C ILE A 16 -6.14 -19.68 -0.51
N GLN A 17 -5.80 -19.38 0.75
CA GLN A 17 -6.01 -18.09 1.38
C GLN A 17 -4.67 -17.38 1.49
N ILE A 18 -4.54 -16.24 0.88
CA ILE A 18 -3.40 -15.33 1.08
C ILE A 18 -3.79 -14.18 2.01
N SER A 19 -2.80 -13.58 2.67
CA SER A 19 -3.04 -12.49 3.60
C SER A 19 -3.58 -11.24 2.89
N GLY A 20 -4.17 -10.36 3.67
CA GLY A 20 -4.66 -9.08 3.18
C GLY A 20 -3.55 -8.19 2.62
N SER A 21 -3.94 -7.27 1.76
CA SER A 21 -3.06 -6.32 1.10
C SER A 21 -2.26 -5.49 2.11
N LYS A 22 -0.95 -5.52 2.01
CA LYS A 22 -0.03 -4.67 2.78
C LYS A 22 -0.39 -3.19 2.60
N SER A 23 -0.64 -2.79 1.37
CA SER A 23 -0.93 -1.39 1.03
C SER A 23 -2.24 -0.88 1.63
N GLU A 24 -3.29 -1.72 1.65
CA GLU A 24 -4.58 -1.37 2.25
C GLU A 24 -4.48 -1.42 3.79
N PHE A 25 -3.91 -2.48 4.34
CA PHE A 25 -3.82 -2.70 5.77
C PHE A 25 -2.97 -1.64 6.49
N ASN A 26 -1.81 -1.25 5.94
CA ASN A 26 -0.96 -0.22 6.54
C ASN A 26 -1.69 1.14 6.64
N ARG A 27 -2.55 1.48 5.67
CA ARG A 27 -3.42 2.67 5.75
C ARG A 27 -4.44 2.55 6.85
N LEU A 28 -5.07 1.39 6.94
CA LEU A 28 -6.08 1.10 7.97
C LEU A 28 -5.48 1.06 9.38
N LEU A 29 -4.22 0.63 9.56
CA LEU A 29 -3.52 0.67 10.84
C LEU A 29 -3.37 2.10 11.35
N ILE A 30 -2.98 3.06 10.49
CA ILE A 30 -2.93 4.47 10.88
C ILE A 30 -4.32 5.00 11.26
N LEU A 31 -5.34 4.70 10.46
CA LEU A 31 -6.71 5.12 10.76
C LEU A 31 -7.22 4.51 12.08
N LYS A 32 -6.89 3.24 12.34
CA LYS A 32 -7.22 2.55 13.59
C LYS A 32 -6.54 3.18 14.81
N ALA A 33 -5.31 3.68 14.66
CA ALA A 33 -4.60 4.37 15.73
C ALA A 33 -5.27 5.70 16.18
N PHE A 34 -6.11 6.28 15.32
CA PHE A 34 -6.97 7.43 15.66
C PHE A 34 -8.40 7.02 16.04
N ILE A 35 -8.86 5.85 15.60
CA ILE A 35 -10.24 5.39 15.73
C ILE A 35 -10.23 4.01 16.42
N ASN A 36 -10.29 4.01 17.75
CA ASN A 36 -10.12 2.80 18.55
C ASN A 36 -11.11 1.67 18.20
N ASP A 37 -12.34 2.01 17.81
CA ASP A 37 -13.41 1.04 17.51
C ASP A 37 -13.36 0.47 16.09
N LEU A 38 -12.37 0.88 15.26
CA LEU A 38 -12.19 0.35 13.91
C LEU A 38 -11.74 -1.11 13.96
N LYS A 39 -12.62 -2.02 13.54
CA LYS A 39 -12.31 -3.44 13.39
C LYS A 39 -11.80 -3.72 11.98
N ILE A 40 -10.71 -4.47 11.87
CA ILE A 40 -10.08 -4.82 10.59
C ILE A 40 -9.94 -6.33 10.54
N GLU A 41 -10.46 -6.94 9.48
CA GLU A 41 -10.35 -8.38 9.19
C GLU A 41 -9.47 -8.63 7.98
N ASN A 42 -9.00 -9.86 7.81
CA ASN A 42 -8.06 -10.28 6.76
C ASN A 42 -6.79 -9.40 6.74
N ILE A 43 -6.11 -9.33 7.87
CA ILE A 43 -4.91 -8.49 8.05
C ILE A 43 -3.74 -8.96 7.18
N SER A 44 -2.81 -8.03 6.89
CA SER A 44 -1.54 -8.36 6.26
C SER A 44 -0.54 -8.87 7.30
N ASN A 45 0.18 -9.92 6.95
CA ASN A 45 1.30 -10.47 7.74
C ASN A 45 2.68 -10.06 7.19
N SER A 46 2.74 -9.08 6.28
CA SER A 46 4.02 -8.58 5.77
C SER A 46 4.83 -7.90 6.86
N ASP A 47 6.17 -7.96 6.76
CA ASP A 47 7.09 -7.33 7.71
C ASP A 47 6.78 -5.83 7.92
N ASP A 48 6.50 -5.10 6.84
CA ASP A 48 6.10 -3.68 6.90
C ASP A 48 4.87 -3.48 7.81
N SER A 49 3.87 -4.36 7.71
CA SER A 49 2.64 -4.26 8.48
C SER A 49 2.85 -4.63 9.95
N VAL A 50 3.63 -5.67 10.20
CA VAL A 50 3.98 -6.12 11.57
C VAL A 50 4.79 -5.03 12.29
N LEU A 51 5.79 -4.45 11.62
CA LEU A 51 6.61 -3.38 12.18
C LEU A 51 5.80 -2.10 12.42
N LEU A 52 4.88 -1.75 11.51
CA LEU A 52 3.99 -0.60 11.68
C LEU A 52 3.04 -0.79 12.88
N ASP A 53 2.40 -1.95 13.00
CA ASP A 53 1.49 -2.26 14.12
C ASP A 53 2.23 -2.25 15.47
N LYS A 54 3.44 -2.84 15.52
CA LYS A 54 4.31 -2.80 16.69
C LYS A 54 4.68 -1.38 17.08
N ALA A 55 5.07 -0.55 16.10
CA ALA A 55 5.44 0.84 16.33
C ALA A 55 4.27 1.67 16.88
N LEU A 56 3.06 1.49 16.35
CA LEU A 56 1.86 2.20 16.82
C LEU A 56 1.45 1.83 18.26
N LYS A 57 1.78 0.61 18.70
CA LYS A 57 1.53 0.11 20.07
C LYS A 57 2.66 0.39 21.05
N SER A 58 3.82 0.84 20.57
CA SER A 58 5.00 1.09 21.38
C SER A 58 4.85 2.35 22.21
N ASN A 59 5.35 2.27 23.46
CA ASN A 59 5.55 3.42 24.35
C ASN A 59 7.02 3.86 24.43
N GLU A 60 7.90 3.26 23.63
CA GLU A 60 9.31 3.60 23.61
C GLU A 60 9.55 4.98 22.96
N SER A 61 10.57 5.67 23.45
CA SER A 61 11.01 6.96 22.88
C SER A 61 11.83 6.79 21.58
N ILE A 62 12.38 5.59 21.34
CA ILE A 62 13.11 5.25 20.11
C ILE A 62 12.34 4.16 19.38
N ILE A 63 11.86 4.48 18.17
CA ILE A 63 11.08 3.57 17.34
C ILE A 63 11.88 3.17 16.12
N ASN A 64 12.31 1.91 16.09
CA ASN A 64 13.04 1.36 14.95
C ASN A 64 12.10 0.52 14.08
N ILE A 65 11.89 0.95 12.85
CA ILE A 65 11.01 0.29 11.87
C ILE A 65 11.77 -0.55 10.83
N GLY A 66 13.03 -0.87 11.09
CA GLY A 66 13.84 -1.67 10.18
C GLY A 66 13.92 -1.07 8.78
N HIS A 67 13.49 -1.79 7.77
CA HIS A 67 13.44 -1.36 6.38
C HIS A 67 12.03 -1.06 5.85
N ALA A 68 11.04 -0.94 6.74
CA ALA A 68 9.64 -0.67 6.41
C ALA A 68 9.42 0.78 5.93
N GLY A 69 9.55 0.98 4.61
CA GLY A 69 9.46 2.32 4.01
C GLY A 69 8.13 3.01 4.19
N THR A 70 7.04 2.28 4.08
CA THR A 70 5.68 2.79 4.31
C THR A 70 5.52 3.22 5.76
N ALA A 71 6.01 2.41 6.72
CA ALA A 71 5.96 2.74 8.14
C ALA A 71 6.70 4.05 8.46
N MET A 72 7.91 4.26 7.90
CA MET A 72 8.67 5.51 8.09
C MET A 72 7.82 6.74 7.72
N ARG A 73 7.18 6.72 6.55
CA ARG A 73 6.41 7.88 6.06
C ARG A 73 5.13 8.10 6.85
N PHE A 74 4.40 7.03 7.11
CA PHE A 74 3.12 7.12 7.81
C PHE A 74 3.31 7.51 9.29
N LEU A 75 4.29 6.93 9.97
CA LEU A 75 4.60 7.27 11.35
C LEU A 75 5.17 8.68 11.50
N THR A 76 5.93 9.18 10.53
CA THR A 76 6.40 10.58 10.54
C THR A 76 5.20 11.54 10.63
N ALA A 77 4.17 11.35 9.79
CA ALA A 77 2.97 12.17 9.83
C ALA A 77 2.14 11.92 11.09
N TYR A 78 1.96 10.66 11.48
CA TYR A 78 1.19 10.27 12.67
C TYR A 78 1.77 10.89 13.94
N TYR A 79 3.07 10.67 14.23
CA TYR A 79 3.68 11.19 15.45
C TYR A 79 3.77 12.72 15.48
N ALA A 80 3.84 13.38 14.33
CA ALA A 80 3.78 14.85 14.26
C ALA A 80 2.47 15.41 14.85
N THR A 81 1.39 14.62 14.92
CA THR A 81 0.09 15.00 15.47
C THR A 81 -0.15 14.56 16.92
N GLN A 82 0.72 13.73 17.48
CA GLN A 82 0.51 13.13 18.81
C GLN A 82 1.01 14.07 19.92
N VAL A 83 0.17 15.03 20.30
CA VAL A 83 0.52 16.05 21.31
C VAL A 83 1.01 15.40 22.61
N GLY A 84 2.12 15.91 23.14
CA GLY A 84 2.77 15.39 24.35
C GLY A 84 3.72 14.22 24.15
N LYS A 85 3.78 13.64 22.93
CA LYS A 85 4.78 12.60 22.61
C LYS A 85 6.01 13.22 21.95
N GLU A 86 7.19 12.75 22.41
CA GLU A 86 8.47 13.02 21.73
C GLU A 86 9.14 11.67 21.45
N ILE A 87 9.48 11.43 20.18
CA ILE A 87 10.09 10.15 19.75
C ILE A 87 11.25 10.39 18.78
N ILE A 88 12.13 9.40 18.70
CA ILE A 88 13.12 9.26 17.63
C ILE A 88 12.65 8.13 16.73
N LEU A 89 12.31 8.48 15.46
CA LEU A 89 11.92 7.53 14.45
C LEU A 89 13.13 7.17 13.60
N THR A 90 13.52 5.89 13.60
CA THR A 90 14.70 5.39 12.91
C THR A 90 14.43 4.07 12.20
N GLY A 91 15.43 3.53 11.50
CA GLY A 91 15.38 2.24 10.83
C GLY A 91 16.78 1.71 10.52
N SER A 92 16.87 0.66 9.71
CA SER A 92 18.13 0.09 9.24
C SER A 92 19.01 1.14 8.52
N LYS A 93 20.31 0.85 8.34
CA LYS A 93 21.21 1.71 7.56
C LYS A 93 20.62 2.08 6.20
N ARG A 94 20.10 1.10 5.46
CA ARG A 94 19.43 1.34 4.17
C ARG A 94 18.19 2.25 4.28
N MET A 95 17.42 2.19 5.40
CA MET A 95 16.30 3.09 5.63
C MET A 95 16.78 4.53 5.85
N GLN A 96 17.90 4.71 6.54
CA GLN A 96 18.49 6.04 6.78
C GLN A 96 19.05 6.68 5.49
N GLU A 97 19.19 5.93 4.42
CA GLU A 97 19.56 6.42 3.08
C GLU A 97 18.33 6.75 2.19
N ARG A 98 17.11 6.48 2.67
CA ARG A 98 15.89 6.75 1.91
C ARG A 98 15.32 8.13 2.23
N PRO A 99 15.09 8.99 1.22
CA PRO A 99 14.68 10.37 1.45
C PRO A 99 13.27 10.45 2.08
N VAL A 100 13.12 11.42 2.97
CA VAL A 100 11.87 11.77 3.66
C VAL A 100 11.65 13.28 3.72
N GLY A 101 12.60 14.06 3.21
CA GLY A 101 12.63 15.52 3.31
C GLY A 101 11.35 16.20 2.81
N ILE A 102 10.85 15.82 1.64
CA ILE A 102 9.62 16.39 1.05
C ILE A 102 8.44 16.29 2.02
N LEU A 103 8.28 15.16 2.69
CA LEU A 103 7.22 14.97 3.68
C LEU A 103 7.46 15.84 4.92
N VAL A 104 8.69 15.86 5.43
CA VAL A 104 9.06 16.66 6.61
C VAL A 104 8.84 18.14 6.34
N ASP A 105 9.26 18.65 5.18
CA ASP A 105 9.08 20.05 4.80
C ASP A 105 7.60 20.43 4.69
N ALA A 106 6.79 19.53 4.12
CA ALA A 106 5.34 19.75 4.03
C ALA A 106 4.68 19.77 5.43
N LEU A 107 5.07 18.87 6.31
CA LEU A 107 4.56 18.83 7.68
C LEU A 107 5.02 20.06 8.49
N LYS A 108 6.28 20.51 8.35
CA LYS A 108 6.78 21.73 8.98
C LYS A 108 6.01 22.97 8.54
N LYS A 109 5.63 23.08 7.26
CA LYS A 109 4.80 24.19 6.74
C LYS A 109 3.45 24.32 7.44
N ILE A 110 2.93 23.23 7.99
CA ILE A 110 1.66 23.23 8.75
C ILE A 110 1.88 23.22 10.26
N GLY A 111 3.11 23.38 10.74
CA GLY A 111 3.44 23.57 12.14
C GLY A 111 4.04 22.38 12.87
N ALA A 112 4.41 21.31 12.16
CA ALA A 112 5.06 20.16 12.79
C ALA A 112 6.46 20.46 13.31
N ASP A 113 6.83 19.84 14.45
CA ASP A 113 8.15 19.94 15.06
C ASP A 113 8.93 18.64 14.79
N ILE A 114 9.70 18.66 13.71
CA ILE A 114 10.47 17.51 13.24
C ILE A 114 11.90 17.98 12.98
N ASN A 115 12.87 17.30 13.57
CA ASN A 115 14.29 17.59 13.41
C ASN A 115 15.05 16.36 12.90
N TYR A 116 16.02 16.57 12.01
CA TYR A 116 16.94 15.53 11.57
C TYR A 116 18.04 15.34 12.63
N ILE A 117 18.33 14.09 13.00
CA ILE A 117 19.45 13.78 13.93
C ILE A 117 20.76 13.64 13.18
N GLY A 118 20.69 13.18 11.92
CA GLY A 118 21.84 13.00 11.05
C GLY A 118 21.75 13.87 9.80
N LYS A 119 21.84 13.26 8.64
CA LYS A 119 21.81 13.92 7.33
C LYS A 119 20.45 14.58 7.08
N ILE A 120 20.45 15.86 6.70
CA ILE A 120 19.22 16.60 6.35
C ILE A 120 18.51 15.92 5.19
N GLY A 121 17.20 15.75 5.31
CA GLY A 121 16.36 15.06 4.32
C GLY A 121 16.21 13.56 4.55
N PHE A 122 16.89 12.98 5.55
CA PHE A 122 16.94 11.55 5.80
C PHE A 122 16.69 11.21 7.28
N PRO A 123 16.16 9.99 7.59
CA PRO A 123 16.12 9.52 8.96
C PRO A 123 17.53 9.37 9.57
N PRO A 124 17.69 9.34 10.91
CA PRO A 124 16.66 9.37 11.94
C PRO A 124 16.02 10.75 12.14
N LEU A 125 14.74 10.74 12.55
CA LEU A 125 13.97 11.94 12.82
C LEU A 125 13.63 12.05 14.31
N LYS A 126 13.87 13.20 14.92
CA LYS A 126 13.31 13.56 16.23
C LYS A 126 11.98 14.29 15.98
N ILE A 127 10.89 13.73 16.47
CA ILE A 127 9.52 14.22 16.23
C ILE A 127 8.89 14.56 17.57
N ARG A 128 8.44 15.80 17.72
CA ARG A 128 7.63 16.24 18.85
C ARG A 128 6.22 16.52 18.36
N GLY A 129 5.25 15.78 18.86
CA GLY A 129 3.84 15.90 18.47
C GLY A 129 3.25 17.24 18.90
N LYS A 130 2.57 17.90 17.98
CA LYS A 130 1.93 19.20 18.17
C LYS A 130 0.57 19.28 17.49
N ASN A 131 -0.27 20.23 17.93
CA ASN A 131 -1.41 20.67 17.15
C ASN A 131 -0.91 21.38 15.88
N LEU A 132 -1.24 20.85 14.73
CA LEU A 132 -0.89 21.47 13.46
C LEU A 132 -1.84 22.64 13.17
N ILE A 133 -1.29 23.79 12.80
CA ILE A 133 -1.99 25.10 12.80
C ILE A 133 -2.52 25.53 11.44
N SER A 134 -1.97 24.97 10.35
CA SER A 134 -2.40 25.29 8.99
C SER A 134 -2.98 24.07 8.32
N ASN A 135 -3.90 24.29 7.38
CA ASN A 135 -4.57 23.22 6.65
C ASN A 135 -4.33 23.28 5.13
N ASN A 136 -3.41 24.13 4.65
CA ASN A 136 -3.07 24.25 3.24
C ASN A 136 -1.65 23.73 2.99
N ILE A 137 -1.54 22.70 2.13
CA ILE A 137 -0.26 22.09 1.77
C ILE A 137 -0.16 21.98 0.25
N SER A 138 1.05 22.14 -0.28
CA SER A 138 1.40 21.76 -1.65
C SER A 138 2.49 20.71 -1.64
N LEU A 139 2.33 19.66 -2.45
CA LEU A 139 3.31 18.58 -2.61
C LEU A 139 3.54 18.27 -4.09
N PRO A 140 4.80 17.98 -4.49
CA PRO A 140 5.07 17.37 -5.78
C PRO A 140 4.46 15.96 -5.83
N ALA A 141 3.72 15.68 -6.90
CA ALA A 141 3.00 14.42 -7.06
C ALA A 141 3.78 13.37 -7.89
N ASN A 142 4.91 13.77 -8.45
CA ASN A 142 5.77 12.95 -9.29
C ASN A 142 6.86 12.18 -8.54
N VAL A 143 6.94 12.33 -7.20
CA VAL A 143 8.03 11.73 -6.41
C VAL A 143 7.59 10.42 -5.75
N SER A 144 6.63 10.47 -4.83
CA SER A 144 6.14 9.28 -4.11
C SER A 144 4.73 9.48 -3.59
N SER A 145 3.83 8.58 -3.97
CA SER A 145 2.47 8.55 -3.44
C SER A 145 2.40 8.31 -1.93
N GLN A 146 3.48 7.79 -1.31
CA GLN A 146 3.53 7.57 0.14
C GLN A 146 3.53 8.88 0.93
N PHE A 147 4.15 9.96 0.40
CA PHE A 147 4.15 11.27 1.07
C PHE A 147 2.75 11.88 1.07
N ILE A 148 2.07 11.82 -0.07
CA ILE A 148 0.68 12.26 -0.23
C ILE A 148 -0.23 11.47 0.71
N THR A 149 -0.09 10.13 0.70
CA THR A 149 -0.86 9.23 1.56
C THR A 149 -0.66 9.55 3.04
N ALA A 150 0.59 9.75 3.51
CA ALA A 150 0.87 10.04 4.90
C ALA A 150 0.11 11.29 5.40
N ILE A 151 0.07 12.35 4.59
CA ILE A 151 -0.69 13.56 4.91
C ILE A 151 -2.20 13.32 4.87
N LEU A 152 -2.71 12.58 3.88
CA LEU A 152 -4.14 12.29 3.77
C LEU A 152 -4.66 11.45 4.95
N LEU A 153 -3.85 10.54 5.48
CA LEU A 153 -4.24 9.68 6.60
C LEU A 153 -4.41 10.45 7.92
N ILE A 154 -3.64 11.52 8.15
CA ILE A 154 -3.80 12.36 9.34
C ILE A 154 -4.85 13.47 9.14
N ALA A 155 -5.16 13.81 7.90
CA ALA A 155 -6.01 14.95 7.54
C ALA A 155 -7.38 14.97 8.25
N PRO A 156 -8.11 13.83 8.39
CA PRO A 156 -9.40 13.82 9.07
C PRO A 156 -9.37 14.17 10.56
N PHE A 157 -8.19 14.06 11.17
CA PHE A 157 -7.97 14.24 12.60
C PHE A 157 -7.37 15.61 12.95
N LEU A 158 -7.18 16.44 11.94
CA LEU A 158 -6.73 17.83 12.11
C LEU A 158 -7.93 18.77 12.12
N LYS A 159 -7.84 19.82 12.94
CA LYS A 159 -8.84 20.88 12.98
C LYS A 159 -9.02 21.49 11.59
N ASN A 160 -10.25 21.48 11.07
CA ASN A 160 -10.63 21.92 9.73
C ASN A 160 -10.15 21.02 8.57
N GLY A 161 -9.53 19.87 8.84
CA GLY A 161 -9.02 18.95 7.81
C GLY A 161 -7.83 19.51 7.03
N ILE A 162 -7.66 19.10 5.76
CA ILE A 162 -6.56 19.55 4.89
C ILE A 162 -7.05 19.86 3.47
N LYS A 163 -6.50 20.93 2.89
CA LYS A 163 -6.51 21.21 1.45
C LYS A 163 -5.12 20.95 0.89
N LEU A 164 -4.96 19.85 0.16
CA LEU A 164 -3.70 19.41 -0.43
C LEU A 164 -3.69 19.69 -1.93
N LYS A 165 -2.81 20.60 -2.37
CA LYS A 165 -2.55 20.85 -3.79
C LYS A 165 -1.43 19.94 -4.28
N LEU A 166 -1.70 19.14 -5.31
CA LEU A 166 -0.71 18.31 -5.99
C LEU A 166 -0.11 19.11 -7.15
N VAL A 167 1.22 19.22 -7.14
CA VAL A 167 1.98 19.87 -8.21
C VAL A 167 2.57 18.76 -9.08
N ASP A 168 2.70 18.99 -10.35
CA ASP A 168 3.18 18.05 -11.36
C ASP A 168 2.22 16.86 -11.64
N LYS A 169 2.67 15.94 -12.51
CA LYS A 169 1.93 14.74 -12.89
C LYS A 169 1.87 13.75 -11.73
N ILE A 170 0.68 13.27 -11.42
CA ILE A 170 0.48 12.25 -10.38
C ILE A 170 1.01 10.91 -10.88
N THR A 171 1.94 10.34 -10.13
CA THR A 171 2.42 8.96 -10.31
C THR A 171 1.75 8.04 -9.30
N SER A 172 1.63 6.74 -9.65
CA SER A 172 1.05 5.73 -8.76
C SER A 172 -0.36 6.12 -8.27
N PHE A 173 -1.21 6.58 -9.20
CA PHE A 173 -2.58 7.04 -8.92
C PHE A 173 -3.46 6.00 -8.19
N PRO A 174 -3.34 4.67 -8.42
CA PRO A 174 -4.12 3.67 -7.68
C PRO A 174 -3.95 3.77 -6.15
N TYR A 175 -2.73 4.02 -5.65
CA TYR A 175 -2.49 4.17 -4.20
C TYR A 175 -3.16 5.40 -3.60
N LEU A 176 -3.22 6.49 -4.36
CA LEU A 176 -3.95 7.69 -3.98
C LEU A 176 -5.46 7.42 -3.94
N LYS A 177 -6.00 6.77 -4.98
CA LYS A 177 -7.40 6.36 -5.07
C LYS A 177 -7.79 5.41 -3.93
N MET A 178 -6.93 4.46 -3.59
CA MET A 178 -7.10 3.56 -2.44
C MET A 178 -7.22 4.37 -1.14
N THR A 179 -6.31 5.31 -0.87
CA THR A 179 -6.35 6.15 0.34
C THR A 179 -7.65 6.94 0.43
N ILE A 180 -8.05 7.63 -0.65
CA ILE A 180 -9.30 8.38 -0.71
C ILE A 180 -10.52 7.47 -0.47
N SER A 181 -10.52 6.28 -1.04
CA SER A 181 -11.62 5.31 -0.88
C SER A 181 -11.73 4.82 0.57
N LEU A 182 -10.61 4.53 1.23
CA LEU A 182 -10.58 4.12 2.64
C LEU A 182 -11.08 5.26 3.55
N LEU A 183 -10.63 6.49 3.31
CA LEU A 183 -11.15 7.66 4.03
C LEU A 183 -12.67 7.83 3.87
N LYS A 184 -13.19 7.64 2.66
CA LYS A 184 -14.65 7.67 2.43
C LYS A 184 -15.37 6.52 3.12
N LYS A 185 -14.79 5.31 3.14
CA LYS A 185 -15.37 4.14 3.85
C LYS A 185 -15.54 4.40 5.35
N ILE A 186 -14.65 5.16 5.98
CA ILE A 186 -14.77 5.57 7.39
C ILE A 186 -15.59 6.85 7.61
N GLY A 187 -16.27 7.33 6.57
CA GLY A 187 -17.19 8.47 6.66
C GLY A 187 -16.58 9.85 6.46
N VAL A 188 -15.32 9.94 6.09
CA VAL A 188 -14.65 11.22 5.81
C VAL A 188 -15.14 11.78 4.48
N LYS A 189 -15.50 13.08 4.48
CA LYS A 189 -15.84 13.80 3.24
C LYS A 189 -14.54 14.20 2.52
N VAL A 190 -14.31 13.61 1.35
CA VAL A 190 -13.15 13.89 0.50
C VAL A 190 -13.62 14.31 -0.89
N LYS A 191 -13.14 15.46 -1.37
CA LYS A 191 -13.28 15.92 -2.76
C LYS A 191 -11.91 15.97 -3.42
N PHE A 192 -11.81 15.45 -4.64
CA PHE A 192 -10.62 15.54 -5.45
C PHE A 192 -10.97 16.18 -6.80
N GLU A 193 -10.50 17.40 -7.01
CA GLU A 193 -10.81 18.23 -8.19
C GLU A 193 -9.54 18.98 -8.63
N LYS A 194 -9.24 18.98 -9.92
CA LYS A 194 -8.14 19.76 -10.52
C LYS A 194 -6.83 19.71 -9.70
N ASN A 195 -6.29 18.53 -9.46
CA ASN A 195 -5.07 18.33 -8.67
C ASN A 195 -5.14 18.87 -7.21
N THR A 196 -6.33 19.07 -6.66
CA THR A 196 -6.52 19.49 -5.26
C THR A 196 -7.41 18.49 -4.54
N ILE A 197 -6.92 17.99 -3.41
CA ILE A 197 -7.66 17.08 -2.55
C ILE A 197 -8.07 17.84 -1.30
N ASN A 198 -9.38 17.95 -1.07
CA ASN A 198 -9.95 18.55 0.12
C ASN A 198 -10.47 17.42 1.03
N VAL A 199 -9.83 17.24 2.17
CA VAL A 199 -10.24 16.30 3.21
C VAL A 199 -10.83 17.09 4.35
N LYS A 200 -12.09 16.81 4.70
CA LYS A 200 -12.75 17.44 5.85
C LYS A 200 -12.41 16.73 7.14
N GLU A 201 -12.40 17.48 8.23
CA GLU A 201 -12.33 16.93 9.59
C GLU A 201 -13.44 15.91 9.84
N LEU A 202 -13.10 14.81 10.51
CA LEU A 202 -14.06 13.79 10.93
C LEU A 202 -14.74 14.23 12.24
N LYS A 203 -15.96 14.75 12.13
CA LYS A 203 -16.68 15.39 13.26
C LYS A 203 -17.50 14.43 14.12
N THR A 204 -17.71 13.18 13.68
CA THR A 204 -18.57 12.23 14.40
C THR A 204 -18.00 10.83 14.36
N ASN A 205 -17.96 10.19 15.53
CA ASN A 205 -17.80 8.74 15.64
C ASN A 205 -19.10 8.04 15.22
N LYS A 206 -19.45 8.08 13.93
CA LYS A 206 -20.41 7.09 13.44
C LYS A 206 -19.75 5.74 13.67
N GLN A 207 -20.51 4.79 14.25
CA GLN A 207 -20.04 3.41 14.43
C GLN A 207 -19.42 2.93 13.12
N ILE A 208 -18.08 2.88 13.09
CA ILE A 208 -17.34 2.46 11.91
C ILE A 208 -17.43 0.95 11.92
N LYS A 209 -18.09 0.46 10.89
CA LYS A 209 -18.27 -0.97 10.68
C LYS A 209 -16.91 -1.64 10.42
N ASN A 210 -16.91 -2.92 10.64
CA ASN A 210 -15.84 -3.82 10.28
C ASN A 210 -15.38 -3.61 8.83
N ILE A 211 -14.06 -3.46 8.60
CA ILE A 211 -13.46 -3.38 7.27
C ILE A 211 -12.69 -4.65 7.02
N ILE A 212 -13.09 -5.38 5.98
CA ILE A 212 -12.35 -6.54 5.49
C ILE A 212 -11.36 -6.06 4.44
N VAL A 213 -10.08 -6.32 4.68
CA VAL A 213 -9.00 -6.03 3.73
C VAL A 213 -9.07 -7.03 2.59
N GLU A 214 -9.01 -6.56 1.36
CA GLU A 214 -8.89 -7.45 0.20
C GLU A 214 -7.55 -8.19 0.24
N SER A 215 -7.52 -9.46 -0.19
CA SER A 215 -6.27 -10.20 -0.32
C SER A 215 -5.29 -9.51 -1.27
N ASP A 216 -4.00 -9.73 -1.07
CA ASP A 216 -2.94 -8.99 -1.73
C ASP A 216 -2.73 -9.42 -3.18
N TRP A 217 -2.98 -8.51 -4.13
CA TRP A 217 -2.83 -8.79 -5.56
C TRP A 217 -1.36 -8.93 -5.99
N SER A 218 -0.42 -8.28 -5.31
CA SER A 218 1.01 -8.49 -5.56
C SER A 218 1.39 -9.93 -5.19
N SER A 219 0.90 -10.43 -4.06
CA SER A 219 1.09 -11.84 -3.65
C SER A 219 0.36 -12.81 -4.60
N ALA A 220 -0.83 -12.46 -5.06
CA ALA A 220 -1.56 -13.28 -6.03
C ALA A 220 -0.79 -13.43 -7.35
N SER A 221 0.03 -12.45 -7.75
CA SER A 221 0.80 -12.51 -9.00
C SER A 221 1.70 -13.74 -9.09
N TYR A 222 2.24 -14.23 -7.95
CA TYR A 222 3.02 -15.48 -7.90
C TYR A 222 2.15 -16.72 -8.22
N LEU A 223 0.89 -16.72 -7.78
CA LEU A 223 -0.04 -17.80 -8.11
C LEU A 223 -0.45 -17.76 -9.58
N TYR A 224 -0.62 -16.57 -10.15
CA TYR A 224 -0.79 -16.40 -11.58
C TYR A 224 0.40 -16.96 -12.36
N SER A 225 1.64 -16.73 -11.88
CA SER A 225 2.86 -17.29 -12.48
C SER A 225 2.84 -18.82 -12.43
N CYS A 226 2.50 -19.40 -11.28
CA CYS A 226 2.37 -20.85 -11.13
C CYS A 226 1.35 -21.44 -12.14
N VAL A 227 0.16 -20.83 -12.27
CA VAL A 227 -0.86 -21.26 -13.22
C VAL A 227 -0.38 -21.12 -14.66
N ALA A 228 0.26 -20.00 -15.02
CA ALA A 228 0.77 -19.76 -16.37
C ALA A 228 1.81 -20.81 -16.80
N LEU A 229 2.70 -21.20 -15.88
CA LEU A 229 3.78 -22.17 -16.11
C LEU A 229 3.33 -23.64 -16.01
N SER A 230 2.12 -23.89 -15.51
CA SER A 230 1.54 -25.25 -15.42
C SER A 230 1.01 -25.75 -16.77
N ILE A 231 0.93 -27.06 -16.93
CA ILE A 231 0.24 -27.69 -18.08
C ILE A 231 -1.27 -27.77 -17.86
N ASP A 232 -1.69 -27.88 -16.59
CA ASP A 232 -3.09 -27.86 -16.16
C ASP A 232 -3.17 -27.20 -14.79
N ALA A 233 -4.16 -26.33 -14.58
CA ALA A 233 -4.32 -25.65 -13.32
C ALA A 233 -5.75 -25.16 -13.08
N GLU A 234 -6.18 -25.27 -11.81
CA GLU A 234 -7.38 -24.64 -11.26
C GLU A 234 -7.11 -24.25 -9.81
N LEU A 235 -6.93 -22.96 -9.53
CA LEU A 235 -6.70 -22.43 -8.19
C LEU A 235 -7.83 -21.51 -7.77
N LYS A 236 -8.41 -21.77 -6.60
CA LYS A 236 -9.37 -20.86 -5.93
C LYS A 236 -8.64 -20.03 -4.91
N ILE A 237 -8.79 -18.70 -4.97
CA ILE A 237 -8.12 -17.77 -4.07
C ILE A 237 -9.16 -16.86 -3.44
N LYS A 238 -9.24 -16.88 -2.10
CA LYS A 238 -10.27 -16.18 -1.32
C LYS A 238 -9.98 -14.69 -1.13
N SER A 239 -11.05 -13.94 -0.81
CA SER A 239 -11.02 -12.52 -0.42
C SER A 239 -10.58 -11.56 -1.51
N PHE A 240 -10.98 -11.82 -2.75
CA PHE A 240 -10.78 -10.93 -3.90
C PHE A 240 -12.08 -10.33 -4.41
N SER A 241 -11.98 -9.18 -5.09
CA SER A 241 -13.10 -8.45 -5.67
C SER A 241 -12.78 -8.01 -7.11
N ASN A 242 -13.78 -8.03 -7.99
CA ASN A 242 -13.68 -7.47 -9.33
C ASN A 242 -13.61 -5.92 -9.33
N LYS A 243 -13.86 -5.28 -8.18
CA LYS A 243 -13.75 -3.82 -7.98
C LYS A 243 -12.61 -3.48 -7.04
N SER A 244 -11.45 -4.10 -7.24
CA SER A 244 -10.27 -3.89 -6.42
C SER A 244 -9.81 -2.43 -6.42
N LEU A 245 -9.29 -1.99 -5.27
CA LEU A 245 -8.59 -0.70 -5.12
C LEU A 245 -7.09 -0.83 -5.35
N GLN A 246 -6.57 -2.05 -5.47
CA GLN A 246 -5.15 -2.32 -5.69
C GLN A 246 -4.82 -2.19 -7.18
N GLY A 247 -3.77 -1.41 -7.51
CA GLY A 247 -3.29 -1.26 -8.88
C GLY A 247 -2.90 -2.59 -9.51
N ASP A 248 -2.33 -3.48 -8.70
CA ASP A 248 -1.83 -4.78 -9.11
C ASP A 248 -2.92 -5.76 -9.55
N SER A 249 -4.21 -5.43 -9.36
CA SER A 249 -5.33 -6.21 -9.91
C SER A 249 -5.29 -6.31 -11.44
N ILE A 250 -4.53 -5.45 -12.12
CA ILE A 250 -4.25 -5.52 -13.56
C ILE A 250 -3.58 -6.85 -13.96
N VAL A 251 -2.96 -7.57 -13.00
CA VAL A 251 -2.35 -8.89 -13.22
C VAL A 251 -3.31 -9.85 -13.91
N SER A 252 -4.60 -9.80 -13.60
CA SER A 252 -5.63 -10.64 -14.22
C SER A 252 -5.68 -10.44 -15.75
N LYS A 253 -5.61 -9.19 -16.22
CA LYS A 253 -5.61 -8.85 -17.65
C LYS A 253 -4.27 -9.15 -18.34
N ILE A 254 -3.16 -8.95 -17.61
CA ILE A 254 -1.83 -9.25 -18.14
C ILE A 254 -1.67 -10.76 -18.36
N TYR A 255 -2.03 -11.56 -17.37
CA TYR A 255 -1.92 -12.99 -17.45
C TYR A 255 -2.96 -13.68 -18.34
N GLU A 256 -4.06 -13.00 -18.67
CA GLU A 256 -4.96 -13.45 -19.73
C GLU A 256 -4.22 -13.61 -21.07
N LYS A 257 -3.26 -12.72 -21.36
CA LYS A 257 -2.37 -12.78 -22.51
C LYS A 257 -1.30 -13.89 -22.41
N LEU A 258 -1.14 -14.48 -21.23
CA LEU A 258 -0.25 -15.62 -20.96
C LEU A 258 -1.01 -16.93 -20.71
N GLY A 259 -2.30 -16.95 -21.08
CA GLY A 259 -3.12 -18.14 -21.02
C GLY A 259 -3.69 -18.49 -19.64
N VAL A 260 -3.88 -17.49 -18.76
CA VAL A 260 -4.57 -17.65 -17.48
C VAL A 260 -5.94 -16.98 -17.53
N ILE A 261 -7.00 -17.74 -17.31
CA ILE A 261 -8.37 -17.24 -17.18
C ILE A 261 -8.62 -16.90 -15.72
N THR A 262 -9.17 -15.70 -15.46
CA THR A 262 -9.62 -15.29 -14.13
C THR A 262 -11.13 -15.24 -14.09
N ILE A 263 -11.76 -16.06 -13.27
CA ILE A 263 -13.20 -16.04 -13.01
C ILE A 263 -13.42 -15.36 -11.66
N TYR A 264 -14.22 -14.30 -11.64
CA TYR A 264 -14.62 -13.61 -10.41
C TYR A 264 -15.90 -14.22 -9.87
N GLU A 265 -15.83 -14.74 -8.65
CA GLU A 265 -16.97 -15.25 -7.90
C GLU A 265 -17.24 -14.35 -6.67
N SER A 266 -18.25 -14.70 -5.86
CA SER A 266 -18.51 -13.96 -4.63
C SER A 266 -17.33 -14.09 -3.65
N LYS A 267 -16.57 -13.01 -3.47
CA LYS A 267 -15.41 -12.89 -2.56
C LYS A 267 -14.23 -13.81 -2.86
N GLN A 268 -14.13 -14.35 -4.06
CA GLN A 268 -12.95 -15.14 -4.50
C GLN A 268 -12.70 -14.99 -5.99
N ILE A 269 -11.53 -15.42 -6.42
CA ILE A 269 -11.20 -15.61 -7.83
C ILE A 269 -10.82 -17.07 -8.07
N VAL A 270 -11.12 -17.55 -9.27
CA VAL A 270 -10.66 -18.86 -9.76
C VAL A 270 -9.72 -18.61 -10.92
N LEU A 271 -8.49 -19.09 -10.81
CA LEU A 271 -7.49 -19.06 -11.87
C LEU A 271 -7.48 -20.38 -12.59
N ILE A 272 -7.62 -20.38 -13.91
CA ILE A 272 -7.66 -21.57 -14.74
C ILE A 272 -6.63 -21.46 -15.85
N LYS A 273 -5.85 -22.52 -16.08
CA LYS A 273 -4.97 -22.63 -17.25
C LYS A 273 -5.81 -22.83 -18.50
N LYS A 274 -5.68 -21.94 -19.48
CA LYS A 274 -6.35 -22.10 -20.79
C LYS A 274 -5.69 -23.19 -21.60
N LYS A 275 -6.46 -24.21 -21.97
CA LYS A 275 -5.99 -25.31 -22.84
C LYS A 275 -5.76 -24.82 -24.26
N ASN A 276 -4.78 -25.39 -24.96
CA ASN A 276 -4.46 -25.12 -26.36
C ASN A 276 -4.30 -23.62 -26.65
N PHE A 277 -3.61 -22.89 -25.74
CA PHE A 277 -3.37 -21.45 -25.86
C PHE A 277 -2.06 -21.17 -26.59
N ASN A 278 -2.13 -20.38 -27.66
CA ASN A 278 -0.95 -19.91 -28.37
C ASN A 278 -0.37 -18.70 -27.64
N LEU A 279 0.82 -18.86 -27.07
CA LEU A 279 1.54 -17.76 -26.41
C LEU A 279 1.95 -16.70 -27.44
N PRO A 280 1.92 -15.43 -27.07
CA PRO A 280 2.47 -14.36 -27.91
C PRO A 280 4.00 -14.45 -28.00
N ASN A 281 4.61 -13.93 -29.04
CA ASN A 281 6.07 -13.83 -29.16
C ASN A 281 6.63 -12.80 -28.16
N SER A 282 5.88 -11.74 -27.87
CA SER A 282 6.26 -10.69 -26.93
C SER A 282 5.07 -10.19 -26.12
N LEU A 283 5.35 -9.69 -24.94
CA LEU A 283 4.40 -9.06 -24.02
C LEU A 283 4.89 -7.66 -23.67
N GLU A 284 4.15 -6.64 -24.08
CA GLU A 284 4.39 -5.25 -23.67
C GLU A 284 3.51 -4.89 -22.47
N CYS A 285 4.13 -4.32 -21.41
CA CYS A 285 3.44 -3.96 -20.19
C CYS A 285 3.85 -2.57 -19.68
N ASN A 286 2.88 -1.69 -19.49
CA ASN A 286 3.10 -0.45 -18.74
C ASN A 286 2.73 -0.67 -17.26
N LEU A 287 3.75 -0.74 -16.40
CA LEU A 287 3.63 -1.06 -14.97
C LEU A 287 3.83 0.17 -14.06
N ILE A 288 3.69 1.40 -14.58
CA ILE A 288 3.83 2.63 -13.77
C ILE A 288 2.88 2.64 -12.58
N ASP A 289 1.66 2.11 -12.75
CA ASP A 289 0.62 2.04 -11.71
C ASP A 289 0.62 0.73 -10.91
N SER A 290 1.46 -0.25 -11.30
CA SER A 290 1.55 -1.58 -10.69
C SER A 290 2.99 -2.13 -10.70
N PRO A 291 3.97 -1.38 -10.13
CA PRO A 291 5.37 -1.76 -10.21
C PRO A 291 5.71 -3.03 -9.42
N ASP A 292 4.91 -3.37 -8.43
CA ASP A 292 5.19 -4.49 -7.50
C ASP A 292 5.01 -5.87 -8.14
N ILE A 293 4.39 -5.97 -9.34
CA ILE A 293 4.23 -7.23 -10.08
C ILE A 293 5.24 -7.40 -11.24
N ALA A 294 6.11 -6.43 -11.47
CA ALA A 294 7.05 -6.44 -12.60
C ALA A 294 7.97 -7.67 -12.59
N GLN A 295 8.56 -7.99 -11.43
CA GLN A 295 9.46 -9.14 -11.29
C GLN A 295 8.74 -10.47 -11.58
N THR A 296 7.48 -10.63 -11.15
CA THR A 296 6.71 -11.85 -11.36
C THR A 296 6.40 -12.04 -12.84
N ILE A 297 6.02 -10.95 -13.54
CA ILE A 297 5.77 -10.98 -14.98
C ILE A 297 7.04 -11.35 -15.75
N ALA A 298 8.18 -10.69 -15.43
CA ALA A 298 9.44 -10.95 -16.10
C ALA A 298 9.89 -12.42 -15.95
N VAL A 299 9.82 -12.99 -14.74
CA VAL A 299 10.15 -14.39 -14.47
C VAL A 299 9.19 -15.33 -15.19
N THR A 300 7.89 -15.01 -15.23
CA THR A 300 6.89 -15.83 -15.96
C THR A 300 7.17 -15.81 -17.45
N CYS A 301 7.40 -14.65 -18.04
CA CYS A 301 7.74 -14.52 -19.46
C CYS A 301 9.00 -15.30 -19.81
N PHE A 302 10.05 -15.23 -18.97
CA PHE A 302 11.26 -16.02 -19.13
C PHE A 302 10.95 -17.52 -19.14
N GLY A 303 10.17 -18.02 -18.17
CA GLY A 303 9.78 -19.44 -18.09
C GLY A 303 8.89 -19.93 -19.24
N LEU A 304 8.14 -19.04 -19.89
CA LEU A 304 7.29 -19.32 -21.03
C LEU A 304 8.00 -19.14 -22.38
N GLY A 305 9.22 -18.58 -22.41
CA GLY A 305 9.92 -18.22 -23.65
C GLY A 305 9.31 -17.01 -24.37
N VAL A 306 8.59 -16.13 -23.66
CA VAL A 306 7.95 -14.93 -24.18
C VAL A 306 8.88 -13.73 -23.94
N LYS A 307 9.14 -12.90 -24.98
CA LYS A 307 9.88 -11.65 -24.83
C LYS A 307 9.05 -10.68 -23.96
N CYS A 308 9.67 -9.99 -23.02
CA CYS A 308 9.01 -9.02 -22.14
C CYS A 308 9.62 -7.62 -22.36
N ASP A 309 8.78 -6.65 -22.76
CA ASP A 309 9.14 -5.26 -23.01
C ASP A 309 8.35 -4.31 -22.09
#